data_48356de867e8eccd38c9b38fb843ed00
#
_entry.id   48356de867e8eccd38c9b38fb843ed00
#
_cell.length_a   1.000
_cell.length_b   1.000
_cell.length_c   1.000
_cell.angle_alpha   90.00
_cell.angle_beta   90.00
_cell.angle_gamma   90.00
#
_symmetry.space_group_name_H-M   'P 1'
#
loop_
_entity.id
_entity.type
_entity.pdbx_description
1 polymer ?
#
loop_
_entity_poly.entity_id
_entity_poly.type
_entity_poly.pdbx_seq_one_letter_code
_entity_poly.pdbx_strand_id
1 'polypeptide(L)'
;MILGVHSATFVKNWHEDAKPYIYLCKKAGYKSVEVSLLGQTPSGAKEIAKLANDLNISITCTTGLSNEEDISSSDPVTQQNGVEALKRAIDMTSIMQAKLLTGVVHAAWGISNSMGKDKEDKFKNSSHSIKKITSLLSEKNIKFGDRATQ
;
A
#
# COMPACT_ATOMS: atom_id res chain seq x y z
N MET A 1 -20.12 -3.16 12.60
CA MET A 1 -18.77 -2.55 12.51
C MET A 1 -17.75 -3.66 12.24
N ILE A 2 -16.85 -3.49 11.28
CA ILE A 2 -15.74 -4.43 11.02
C ILE A 2 -14.50 -3.87 11.72
N LEU A 3 -13.96 -4.62 12.68
CA LEU A 3 -12.72 -4.30 13.35
C LEU A 3 -11.57 -4.99 12.63
N GLY A 4 -10.58 -4.22 12.19
CA GLY A 4 -9.37 -4.69 11.54
C GLY A 4 -8.11 -4.33 12.32
N VAL A 5 -7.02 -4.98 11.98
CA VAL A 5 -5.69 -4.72 12.55
C VAL A 5 -4.64 -4.72 11.44
N HIS A 6 -3.64 -3.87 11.59
CA HIS A 6 -2.49 -3.85 10.68
C HIS A 6 -1.51 -4.98 11.03
N SER A 7 -1.05 -5.73 10.04
CA SER A 7 -0.10 -6.85 10.24
C SER A 7 1.21 -6.40 10.91
N ALA A 8 1.65 -5.17 10.70
CA ALA A 8 2.83 -4.60 11.36
C ALA A 8 2.75 -4.59 12.90
N THR A 9 1.57 -4.73 13.48
CA THR A 9 1.42 -4.90 14.94
C THR A 9 2.12 -6.17 15.45
N PHE A 10 2.32 -7.15 14.58
CA PHE A 10 2.83 -8.47 14.95
C PHE A 10 4.20 -8.78 14.32
N VAL A 11 4.53 -8.18 13.18
CA VAL A 11 5.78 -8.43 12.45
C VAL A 11 6.95 -7.63 13.05
N LYS A 12 8.16 -8.17 12.93
CA LYS A 12 9.38 -7.46 13.31
C LYS A 12 9.88 -6.53 12.20
N ASN A 13 9.53 -6.82 10.95
CA ASN A 13 9.82 -5.99 9.79
C ASN A 13 8.72 -6.09 8.74
N TRP A 14 8.65 -5.10 7.84
CA TRP A 14 7.58 -4.96 6.85
C TRP A 14 7.60 -6.00 5.73
N HIS A 15 8.69 -6.77 5.60
CA HIS A 15 8.89 -7.79 4.54
C HIS A 15 8.55 -9.21 5.01
N GLU A 16 8.10 -9.39 6.24
CA GLU A 16 7.75 -10.70 6.76
C GLU A 16 6.50 -11.29 6.11
N ASP A 17 6.45 -12.61 6.06
CA ASP A 17 5.25 -13.35 5.62
C ASP A 17 4.05 -13.02 6.52
N ALA A 18 2.99 -12.51 5.93
CA ALA A 18 1.79 -12.12 6.67
C ALA A 18 0.91 -13.32 7.09
N LYS A 19 1.08 -14.49 6.49
CA LYS A 19 0.19 -15.65 6.71
C LYS A 19 0.06 -16.09 8.18
N PRO A 20 1.14 -16.22 8.97
CA PRO A 20 1.03 -16.56 10.39
C PRO A 20 0.18 -15.56 11.18
N TYR A 21 0.26 -14.30 10.82
CA TYR A 21 -0.43 -13.23 11.53
C TYR A 21 -1.93 -13.16 11.19
N ILE A 22 -2.35 -13.61 10.00
CA ILE A 22 -3.76 -13.73 9.63
C ILE A 22 -4.46 -14.73 10.57
N TYR A 23 -3.82 -15.86 10.90
CA TYR A 23 -4.34 -16.81 11.90
C TYR A 23 -4.48 -16.17 13.29
N LEU A 24 -3.47 -15.42 13.74
CA LEU A 24 -3.52 -14.72 15.02
C LEU A 24 -4.66 -13.69 15.07
N CYS A 25 -4.83 -12.93 14.00
CA CYS A 25 -5.93 -11.95 13.88
C CYS A 25 -7.28 -12.62 13.95
N LYS A 26 -7.47 -13.75 13.26
CA LYS A 26 -8.69 -14.55 13.34
C LYS A 26 -8.96 -15.02 14.77
N LYS A 27 -7.94 -15.59 15.43
CA LYS A 27 -8.04 -16.07 16.82
C LYS A 27 -8.39 -14.94 17.80
N ALA A 28 -7.86 -13.74 17.56
CA ALA A 28 -8.15 -12.55 18.37
C ALA A 28 -9.52 -11.90 18.07
N GLY A 29 -10.28 -12.44 17.11
CA GLY A 29 -11.63 -11.97 16.78
C GLY A 29 -11.71 -10.85 15.75
N TYR A 30 -10.58 -10.45 15.16
CA TYR A 30 -10.57 -9.46 14.06
C TYR A 30 -11.27 -10.01 12.81
N LYS A 31 -11.89 -9.11 12.06
CA LYS A 31 -12.62 -9.44 10.81
C LYS A 31 -11.90 -8.93 9.57
N SER A 32 -10.86 -8.10 9.74
CA SER A 32 -10.04 -7.56 8.66
C SER A 32 -8.58 -7.50 9.07
N VAL A 33 -7.69 -7.73 8.11
CA VAL A 33 -6.23 -7.57 8.27
C VAL A 33 -5.72 -6.65 7.18
N GLU A 34 -4.95 -5.63 7.55
CA GLU A 34 -4.20 -4.84 6.60
C GLU A 34 -2.82 -5.44 6.39
N VAL A 35 -2.51 -5.83 5.17
CA VAL A 35 -1.28 -6.52 4.78
C VAL A 35 -0.33 -5.55 4.08
N SER A 36 0.93 -5.53 4.52
CA SER A 36 2.00 -4.82 3.80
C SER A 36 2.31 -5.52 2.48
N LEU A 37 2.40 -4.76 1.39
CA LEU A 37 2.82 -5.26 0.08
C LEU A 37 4.35 -5.31 -0.08
N LEU A 38 5.11 -4.72 0.85
CA LEU A 38 6.57 -4.74 0.80
C LEU A 38 7.08 -6.17 0.91
N GLY A 39 7.92 -6.58 -0.04
CA GLY A 39 8.48 -7.93 -0.10
C GLY A 39 7.51 -9.03 -0.55
N GLN A 40 6.25 -8.72 -0.85
CA GLN A 40 5.29 -9.71 -1.32
C GLN A 40 5.54 -10.09 -2.79
N THR A 41 5.31 -11.36 -3.08
CA THR A 41 5.34 -11.89 -4.45
C THR A 41 3.92 -12.17 -4.94
N PRO A 42 3.67 -12.23 -6.28
CA PRO A 42 2.36 -12.61 -6.80
C PRO A 42 1.87 -13.98 -6.32
N SER A 43 2.78 -14.95 -6.11
CA SER A 43 2.44 -16.25 -5.54
C SER A 43 2.02 -16.13 -4.08
N GLY A 44 2.81 -15.41 -3.26
CA GLY A 44 2.48 -15.16 -1.85
C GLY A 44 1.15 -14.42 -1.69
N ALA A 45 0.88 -13.45 -2.56
CA ALA A 45 -0.39 -12.73 -2.57
C ALA A 45 -1.60 -13.64 -2.84
N LYS A 46 -1.49 -14.61 -3.76
CA LYS A 46 -2.54 -15.62 -4.01
C LYS A 46 -2.76 -16.53 -2.81
N GLU A 47 -1.68 -16.94 -2.15
CA GLU A 47 -1.76 -17.77 -0.94
C GLU A 47 -2.43 -17.01 0.21
N ILE A 48 -2.10 -15.74 0.39
CA ILE A 48 -2.73 -14.86 1.38
C ILE A 48 -4.21 -14.69 1.07
N ALA A 49 -4.59 -14.44 -0.19
CA ALA A 49 -5.98 -14.33 -0.60
C ALA A 49 -6.77 -15.61 -0.28
N LYS A 50 -6.20 -16.77 -0.65
CA LYS A 50 -6.82 -18.08 -0.34
C LYS A 50 -7.01 -18.27 1.17
N LEU A 51 -5.97 -18.04 1.96
CA LEU A 51 -6.02 -18.18 3.42
C LEU A 51 -7.07 -17.25 4.05
N ALA A 52 -7.13 -15.99 3.60
CA ALA A 52 -8.10 -15.03 4.11
C ALA A 52 -9.53 -15.46 3.81
N ASN A 53 -9.79 -15.97 2.59
CA ASN A 53 -11.09 -16.52 2.21
C ASN A 53 -11.45 -17.76 3.08
N ASP A 54 -10.54 -18.71 3.24
CA ASP A 54 -10.75 -19.92 4.05
C ASP A 54 -11.07 -19.56 5.52
N LEU A 55 -10.49 -18.49 6.04
CA LEU A 55 -10.72 -18.00 7.41
C LEU A 55 -11.88 -16.98 7.53
N ASN A 56 -12.51 -16.59 6.42
CA ASN A 56 -13.51 -15.52 6.39
C ASN A 56 -13.00 -14.23 7.06
N ILE A 57 -11.83 -13.77 6.61
CA ILE A 57 -11.19 -12.49 6.99
C ILE A 57 -11.06 -11.65 5.73
N SER A 58 -11.43 -10.38 5.81
CA SER A 58 -11.19 -9.43 4.70
C SER A 58 -9.76 -8.90 4.73
N ILE A 59 -9.18 -8.70 3.54
CA ILE A 59 -7.86 -8.09 3.37
C ILE A 59 -8.01 -6.64 2.91
N THR A 60 -7.20 -5.77 3.47
CA THR A 60 -6.82 -4.47 2.91
C THR A 60 -5.30 -4.45 2.73
N CYS A 61 -4.80 -3.63 1.84
CA CYS A 61 -3.37 -3.58 1.54
C CYS A 61 -2.78 -2.22 1.89
N THR A 62 -1.50 -2.22 2.23
CA THR A 62 -0.72 -1.01 2.45
C THR A 62 0.63 -1.10 1.77
N THR A 63 1.14 0.04 1.31
CA THR A 63 2.48 0.16 0.74
C THR A 63 3.12 1.49 1.11
N GLY A 64 4.39 1.64 0.81
CA GLY A 64 5.16 2.87 0.87
C GLY A 64 6.09 2.94 -0.33
N LEU A 65 6.68 4.09 -0.58
CA LEU A 65 7.61 4.34 -1.67
C LEU A 65 9.03 4.50 -1.11
N SER A 66 10.02 3.98 -1.83
CA SER A 66 11.44 4.21 -1.54
C SER A 66 11.90 5.58 -2.08
N ASN A 67 13.12 5.99 -1.76
CA ASN A 67 13.70 7.23 -2.28
C ASN A 67 13.82 7.22 -3.80
N GLU A 68 14.06 6.06 -4.41
CA GLU A 68 14.16 5.87 -5.85
C GLU A 68 12.79 5.83 -6.55
N GLU A 69 11.71 5.79 -5.75
CA GLU A 69 10.31 5.73 -6.19
C GLU A 69 9.49 6.94 -5.72
N ASP A 70 10.16 8.04 -5.36
CA ASP A 70 9.50 9.25 -4.85
C ASP A 70 8.69 9.97 -5.93
N ILE A 71 7.36 9.86 -5.88
CA ILE A 71 6.47 10.54 -6.82
C ILE A 71 6.40 12.05 -6.62
N SER A 72 6.95 12.57 -5.53
CA SER A 72 7.05 14.01 -5.26
C SER A 72 8.34 14.63 -5.78
N SER A 73 9.31 13.82 -6.22
CA SER A 73 10.60 14.25 -6.73
C SER A 73 10.48 15.23 -7.90
N SER A 74 11.45 16.09 -8.06
CA SER A 74 11.63 16.91 -9.27
C SER A 74 12.29 16.13 -10.42
N ASP A 75 12.89 14.98 -10.14
CA ASP A 75 13.48 14.11 -11.16
C ASP A 75 12.40 13.25 -11.84
N PRO A 76 12.21 13.38 -13.18
CA PRO A 76 11.19 12.64 -13.91
C PRO A 76 11.38 11.11 -13.86
N VAL A 77 12.63 10.63 -13.76
CA VAL A 77 12.91 9.19 -13.71
C VAL A 77 12.44 8.62 -12.38
N THR A 78 12.79 9.27 -11.27
CA THR A 78 12.33 8.92 -9.93
C THR A 78 10.80 8.95 -9.83
N GLN A 79 10.16 10.00 -10.37
CA GLN A 79 8.69 10.06 -10.43
C GLN A 79 8.09 8.88 -11.19
N GLN A 80 8.63 8.56 -12.37
CA GLN A 80 8.12 7.45 -13.17
C GLN A 80 8.29 6.10 -12.48
N ASN A 81 9.43 5.88 -11.82
CA ASN A 81 9.66 4.68 -11.01
C ASN A 81 8.58 4.53 -9.92
N GLY A 82 8.23 5.62 -9.25
CA GLY A 82 7.18 5.64 -8.24
C GLY A 82 5.79 5.33 -8.81
N VAL A 83 5.47 5.87 -9.97
CA VAL A 83 4.22 5.54 -10.68
C VAL A 83 4.16 4.04 -11.00
N GLU A 84 5.25 3.46 -11.50
CA GLU A 84 5.30 2.01 -11.76
C GLU A 84 5.22 1.18 -10.48
N ALA A 85 5.83 1.64 -9.37
CA ALA A 85 5.68 1.00 -8.07
C ALA A 85 4.23 0.99 -7.59
N LEU A 86 3.52 2.10 -7.72
CA LEU A 86 2.09 2.19 -7.39
C LEU A 86 1.23 1.29 -8.28
N LYS A 87 1.53 1.17 -9.58
CA LYS A 87 0.83 0.22 -10.47
C LYS A 87 1.03 -1.22 -10.01
N ARG A 88 2.28 -1.61 -9.69
CA ARG A 88 2.57 -2.94 -9.11
C ARG A 88 1.80 -3.18 -7.82
N ALA A 89 1.72 -2.18 -6.94
CA ALA A 89 0.95 -2.28 -5.69
C ALA A 89 -0.55 -2.47 -5.94
N ILE A 90 -1.13 -1.79 -6.95
CA ILE A 90 -2.52 -1.97 -7.36
C ILE A 90 -2.76 -3.39 -7.88
N ASP A 91 -1.88 -3.91 -8.73
CA ASP A 91 -1.98 -5.28 -9.24
C ASP A 91 -1.88 -6.31 -8.10
N MET A 92 -0.95 -6.13 -7.17
CA MET A 92 -0.84 -7.01 -5.99
C MET A 92 -2.08 -6.95 -5.10
N THR A 93 -2.65 -5.75 -4.90
CA THR A 93 -3.92 -5.56 -4.18
C THR A 93 -5.06 -6.32 -4.85
N SER A 94 -5.11 -6.27 -6.19
CA SER A 94 -6.09 -7.03 -6.97
C SER A 94 -5.91 -8.55 -6.83
N ILE A 95 -4.66 -9.04 -6.88
CA ILE A 95 -4.34 -10.47 -6.66
C ILE A 95 -4.77 -10.93 -5.26
N MET A 96 -4.60 -10.10 -4.25
CA MET A 96 -5.07 -10.36 -2.88
C MET A 96 -6.60 -10.23 -2.74
N GLN A 97 -7.34 -9.91 -3.79
CA GLN A 97 -8.79 -9.68 -3.79
C GLN A 97 -9.21 -8.55 -2.83
N ALA A 98 -8.27 -7.70 -2.45
CA ALA A 98 -8.54 -6.54 -1.61
C ALA A 98 -9.17 -5.40 -2.42
N LYS A 99 -9.97 -4.57 -1.74
CA LYS A 99 -10.67 -3.43 -2.34
C LYS A 99 -10.19 -2.08 -1.81
N LEU A 100 -9.16 -2.09 -0.97
CA LEU A 100 -8.56 -0.90 -0.40
C LEU A 100 -7.04 -1.05 -0.39
N LEU A 101 -6.36 -0.11 -1.02
CA LEU A 101 -4.92 0.10 -0.95
C LEU A 101 -4.66 1.43 -0.24
N THR A 102 -3.88 1.39 0.82
CA THR A 102 -3.49 2.58 1.58
C THR A 102 -1.97 2.67 1.70
N GLY A 103 -1.49 3.68 2.36
CA GLY A 103 -0.07 3.82 2.71
C GLY A 103 0.40 5.26 2.72
N VAL A 104 1.68 5.45 3.00
CA VAL A 104 2.36 6.73 2.82
C VAL A 104 2.87 6.75 1.38
N VAL A 105 2.05 7.28 0.50
CA VAL A 105 2.25 7.16 -0.95
C VAL A 105 2.33 8.52 -1.68
N HIS A 106 2.22 9.61 -0.94
CA HIS A 106 2.37 10.96 -1.50
C HIS A 106 3.84 11.35 -1.76
N ALA A 107 4.78 10.69 -1.08
CA ALA A 107 6.22 10.87 -1.22
C ALA A 107 6.95 9.60 -0.76
N ALA A 108 8.26 9.52 -0.91
CA ALA A 108 9.07 8.47 -0.32
C ALA A 108 9.00 8.50 1.21
N TRP A 109 9.12 7.32 1.81
CA TRP A 109 9.14 7.20 3.27
C TRP A 109 10.34 7.93 3.87
N GLY A 110 10.09 8.72 4.92
CA GLY A 110 11.14 9.46 5.63
C GLY A 110 11.53 10.80 4.99
N ILE A 111 10.96 11.17 3.85
CA ILE A 111 11.11 12.51 3.29
C ILE A 111 10.16 13.44 4.04
N SER A 112 10.70 14.21 4.97
CA SER A 112 9.96 15.20 5.74
C SER A 112 10.54 16.60 5.55
N ASN A 113 9.74 17.62 5.90
CA ASN A 113 10.16 19.00 6.12
C ASN A 113 10.46 19.86 4.89
N SER A 114 9.76 19.63 3.79
CA SER A 114 9.68 20.65 2.74
C SER A 114 8.81 21.81 3.21
N MET A 115 9.29 23.05 3.00
CA MET A 115 8.56 24.26 3.36
C MET A 115 8.43 25.20 2.13
N GLY A 116 7.41 26.06 2.15
CA GLY A 116 7.22 27.07 1.11
C GLY A 116 7.06 26.48 -0.30
N LYS A 117 7.76 27.04 -1.27
CA LYS A 117 7.66 26.65 -2.68
C LYS A 117 8.04 25.18 -2.94
N ASP A 118 9.03 24.65 -2.23
CA ASP A 118 9.43 23.25 -2.36
C ASP A 118 8.28 22.30 -1.99
N LYS A 119 7.53 22.61 -0.94
CA LYS A 119 6.34 21.85 -0.55
C LYS A 119 5.24 21.92 -1.61
N GLU A 120 5.01 23.07 -2.19
CA GLU A 120 4.02 23.24 -3.26
C GLU A 120 4.38 22.45 -4.52
N ASP A 121 5.65 22.47 -4.92
CA ASP A 121 6.12 21.75 -6.11
C ASP A 121 6.04 20.23 -5.88
N LYS A 122 6.42 19.73 -4.70
CA LYS A 122 6.25 18.32 -4.33
C LYS A 122 4.79 17.90 -4.33
N PHE A 123 3.89 18.71 -3.80
CA PHE A 123 2.46 18.46 -3.83
C PHE A 123 1.92 18.36 -5.26
N LYS A 124 2.33 19.26 -6.16
CA LYS A 124 1.96 19.23 -7.58
C LYS A 124 2.47 17.96 -8.26
N ASN A 125 3.73 17.60 -8.02
CA ASN A 125 4.35 16.40 -8.59
C ASN A 125 3.63 15.12 -8.13
N SER A 126 3.38 14.97 -6.84
CA SER A 126 2.60 13.87 -6.27
C SER A 126 1.21 13.80 -6.88
N SER A 127 0.48 14.91 -6.92
CA SER A 127 -0.87 14.97 -7.47
C SER A 127 -0.89 14.57 -8.95
N HIS A 128 0.10 15.03 -9.74
CA HIS A 128 0.24 14.65 -11.14
C HIS A 128 0.52 13.15 -11.29
N SER A 129 1.40 12.60 -10.48
CA SER A 129 1.77 11.19 -10.49
C SER A 129 0.59 10.29 -10.08
N ILE A 130 -0.16 10.65 -9.04
CA ILE A 130 -1.35 9.91 -8.60
C ILE A 130 -2.42 9.90 -9.71
N LYS A 131 -2.61 10.98 -10.44
CA LYS A 131 -3.56 11.00 -11.57
C LYS A 131 -3.27 9.93 -12.63
N LYS A 132 -1.99 9.54 -12.82
CA LYS A 132 -1.60 8.52 -13.80
C LYS A 132 -2.05 7.11 -13.44
N ILE A 133 -2.45 6.85 -12.20
CA ILE A 133 -2.91 5.53 -11.73
C ILE A 133 -4.44 5.43 -11.56
N THR A 134 -5.18 6.53 -11.70
CA THR A 134 -6.62 6.56 -11.40
C THR A 134 -7.45 5.64 -12.30
N SER A 135 -7.10 5.52 -13.58
CA SER A 135 -7.77 4.61 -14.51
C SER A 135 -7.60 3.14 -14.10
N LEU A 136 -6.39 2.75 -13.69
CA LEU A 136 -6.10 1.40 -13.22
C LEU A 136 -6.83 1.08 -11.91
N LEU A 137 -6.88 2.04 -10.98
CA LEU A 137 -7.66 1.90 -9.74
C LEU A 137 -9.14 1.67 -10.02
N SER A 138 -9.71 2.43 -10.97
CA SER A 138 -11.11 2.29 -11.39
C SER A 138 -11.35 0.94 -12.05
N GLU A 139 -10.49 0.52 -12.99
CA GLU A 139 -10.58 -0.77 -13.66
C GLU A 139 -10.58 -1.95 -12.68
N LYS A 140 -9.70 -1.91 -11.66
CA LYS A 140 -9.58 -2.96 -10.63
C LYS A 140 -10.62 -2.82 -9.52
N ASN A 141 -11.44 -1.76 -9.53
CA ASN A 141 -12.38 -1.43 -8.46
C ASN A 141 -11.70 -1.39 -7.07
N ILE A 142 -10.56 -0.67 -6.99
CA ILE A 142 -9.77 -0.49 -5.78
C ILE A 142 -9.88 0.95 -5.32
N LYS A 143 -10.25 1.14 -4.05
CA LYS A 143 -10.16 2.43 -3.36
C LYS A 143 -8.72 2.69 -2.96
N PHE A 144 -8.28 3.93 -3.14
CA PHE A 144 -6.93 4.36 -2.82
C PHE A 144 -6.98 5.42 -1.73
N GLY A 145 -6.14 5.26 -0.71
CA GLY A 145 -6.05 6.20 0.41
C GLY A 145 -4.60 6.50 0.76
N ASP A 146 -4.29 7.79 0.90
CA ASP A 146 -3.01 8.26 1.41
C ASP A 146 -3.09 8.46 2.92
N ARG A 147 -2.01 8.13 3.63
CA ARG A 147 -1.87 8.37 5.07
C ARG A 147 -0.93 9.52 5.29
N ALA A 148 -1.43 10.55 5.95
CA ALA A 148 -0.56 11.60 6.46
C ALA A 148 0.38 11.02 7.53
N THR A 149 1.68 11.30 7.39
CA THR A 149 2.67 11.09 8.46
C THR A 149 2.90 12.41 9.17
N GLN A 150 2.96 12.33 10.49
CA GLN A 150 3.39 13.47 11.32
C GLN A 150 4.91 13.52 11.39
#